data_8d60e2db0be410c99f5079acf37c1273
#
_entry.id   8d60e2db0be410c99f5079acf37c1273
#
_cell.length_a   1.000
_cell.length_b   1.000
_cell.length_c   1.000
_cell.angle_alpha   90.00
_cell.angle_beta   90.00
_cell.angle_gamma   90.00
#
_symmetry.space_group_name_H-M   'P 1'
#
loop_
_entity.id
_entity.type
_entity.pdbx_description
1 polymer ?
#
loop_
_entity_poly.entity_id
_entity_poly.type
_entity_poly.pdbx_seq_one_letter_code
_entity_poly.pdbx_strand_id
1 'polypeptide(L)'
;MPEVKLHVREGEKYRLEDLLYSLMLESHNDTAVAIAEAVGGSVEDFADMMNRKAAELGCDDTYFLTPNGLDAEDKESGKIHSTTAADLARILRYCIVLSPAKEEFLAITRAPSHAFSDLSGIRSFSCVNHNALLTSMEGAVSGKTGFTGKAGYCYVGALERDGKLFI
;
A
#
# COMPACT_ATOMS: atom_id res chain seq x y z
N MET A 1 -11.40 10.94 9.44
CA MET A 1 -12.17 10.47 8.25
C MET A 1 -12.66 9.06 8.55
N PRO A 2 -13.82 8.62 8.06
CA PRO A 2 -14.23 7.23 8.22
C PRO A 2 -13.24 6.31 7.50
N GLU A 3 -13.06 5.11 8.03
CA GLU A 3 -12.22 4.07 7.43
C GLU A 3 -12.81 3.63 6.07
N VAL A 4 -11.99 3.62 5.03
CA VAL A 4 -12.40 3.20 3.69
C VAL A 4 -12.34 1.67 3.60
N LYS A 5 -13.42 1.02 3.15
CA LYS A 5 -13.55 -0.45 3.10
C LYS A 5 -14.19 -0.92 1.80
N LEU A 6 -13.70 -2.05 1.30
CA LEU A 6 -14.34 -2.84 0.24
C LEU A 6 -15.52 -3.65 0.80
N HIS A 7 -15.55 -3.83 2.12
CA HIS A 7 -16.49 -4.68 2.84
C HIS A 7 -16.36 -6.15 2.44
N VAL A 8 -15.11 -6.67 2.46
CA VAL A 8 -14.84 -8.11 2.29
C VAL A 8 -15.55 -8.91 3.39
N ARG A 9 -16.01 -10.12 3.05
CA ARG A 9 -16.77 -10.97 3.98
C ARG A 9 -16.11 -12.32 4.12
N GLU A 10 -16.27 -12.92 5.28
CA GLU A 10 -15.81 -14.28 5.53
C GLU A 10 -16.32 -15.26 4.47
N GLY A 11 -15.41 -16.10 3.96
CA GLY A 11 -15.72 -17.10 2.93
C GLY A 11 -15.72 -16.58 1.49
N GLU A 12 -15.71 -15.27 1.25
CA GLU A 12 -15.53 -14.71 -0.08
C GLU A 12 -14.12 -15.00 -0.61
N LYS A 13 -14.00 -15.19 -1.90
CA LYS A 13 -12.73 -15.45 -2.57
C LYS A 13 -12.49 -14.41 -3.65
N TYR A 14 -11.28 -13.90 -3.70
CA TYR A 14 -10.82 -12.89 -4.65
C TYR A 14 -9.49 -13.31 -5.28
N ARG A 15 -9.16 -12.74 -6.41
CA ARG A 15 -7.78 -12.79 -6.93
C ARG A 15 -6.93 -11.82 -6.09
N LEU A 16 -5.73 -12.22 -5.75
CA LEU A 16 -4.79 -11.36 -5.03
C LEU A 16 -4.53 -10.05 -5.78
N GLU A 17 -4.38 -10.12 -7.09
CA GLU A 17 -4.17 -8.96 -7.95
C GLU A 17 -5.31 -7.95 -7.82
N ASP A 18 -6.58 -8.38 -7.84
CA ASP A 18 -7.75 -7.50 -7.68
C ASP A 18 -7.76 -6.80 -6.31
N LEU A 19 -7.38 -7.52 -5.25
CA LEU A 19 -7.24 -6.93 -3.92
C LEU A 19 -6.07 -5.92 -3.87
N LEU A 20 -4.97 -6.16 -4.58
CA LEU A 20 -3.88 -5.19 -4.68
C LEU A 20 -4.31 -3.90 -5.42
N TYR A 21 -5.08 -4.01 -6.49
CA TYR A 21 -5.70 -2.82 -7.12
C TYR A 21 -6.60 -2.07 -6.14
N SER A 22 -7.49 -2.79 -5.45
CA SER A 22 -8.37 -2.22 -4.43
C SER A 22 -7.60 -1.44 -3.34
N LEU A 23 -6.53 -2.04 -2.83
CA LEU A 23 -5.66 -1.44 -1.82
C LEU A 23 -4.92 -0.21 -2.35
N MET A 24 -4.31 -0.32 -3.54
CA MET A 24 -3.44 0.74 -4.05
C MET A 24 -4.22 1.93 -4.61
N LEU A 25 -5.38 1.70 -5.24
CA LEU A 25 -6.17 2.76 -5.87
C LEU A 25 -7.05 3.52 -4.87
N GLU A 26 -7.76 2.80 -4.00
CA GLU A 26 -8.73 3.39 -3.06
C GLU A 26 -8.38 3.26 -1.58
N SER A 27 -7.28 2.58 -1.26
CA SER A 27 -6.82 2.41 0.13
C SER A 27 -7.82 1.67 1.03
N HIS A 28 -8.48 0.63 0.52
CA HIS A 28 -9.41 -0.17 1.31
C HIS A 28 -8.66 -0.90 2.43
N ASN A 29 -8.98 -0.56 3.68
CA ASN A 29 -8.26 -1.04 4.86
C ASN A 29 -8.48 -2.52 5.14
N ASP A 30 -9.69 -3.01 4.96
CA ASP A 30 -10.05 -4.42 5.12
C ASP A 30 -9.39 -5.32 4.07
N THR A 31 -9.14 -4.79 2.88
CA THR A 31 -8.39 -5.48 1.84
C THR A 31 -6.93 -5.70 2.24
N ALA A 32 -6.30 -4.70 2.88
CA ALA A 32 -4.94 -4.85 3.40
C ALA A 32 -4.86 -5.94 4.49
N VAL A 33 -5.86 -6.01 5.37
CA VAL A 33 -5.95 -7.05 6.39
C VAL A 33 -6.13 -8.43 5.74
N ALA A 34 -7.05 -8.56 4.79
CA ALA A 34 -7.27 -9.83 4.09
C ALA A 34 -6.01 -10.33 3.35
N ILE A 35 -5.25 -9.43 2.72
CA ILE A 35 -3.96 -9.76 2.10
C ILE A 35 -2.95 -10.21 3.16
N ALA A 36 -2.86 -9.50 4.28
CA ALA A 36 -1.93 -9.81 5.35
C ALA A 36 -2.19 -11.20 5.94
N GLU A 37 -3.45 -11.52 6.24
CA GLU A 37 -3.85 -12.84 6.74
C GLU A 37 -3.57 -13.96 5.72
N ALA A 38 -3.84 -13.71 4.44
CA ALA A 38 -3.62 -14.70 3.39
C ALA A 38 -2.13 -14.98 3.12
N VAL A 39 -1.27 -13.99 3.26
CA VAL A 39 0.18 -14.09 2.97
C VAL A 39 0.99 -14.43 4.21
N GLY A 40 0.69 -13.79 5.33
CA GLY A 40 1.41 -13.93 6.59
C GLY A 40 0.85 -15.01 7.52
N GLY A 41 -0.43 -15.38 7.33
CA GLY A 41 -1.16 -16.25 8.25
C GLY A 41 -1.86 -15.49 9.38
N SER A 42 -1.30 -14.36 9.81
CA SER A 42 -1.91 -13.40 10.73
C SER A 42 -1.45 -11.98 10.39
N VAL A 43 -2.12 -10.97 10.97
CA VAL A 43 -1.71 -9.57 10.85
C VAL A 43 -0.34 -9.35 11.51
N GLU A 44 -0.11 -9.98 12.64
CA GLU A 44 1.12 -9.88 13.41
C GLU A 44 2.32 -10.48 12.63
N ASP A 45 2.17 -11.69 12.10
CA ASP A 45 3.22 -12.34 11.29
C ASP A 45 3.51 -11.54 10.01
N PHE A 46 2.48 -10.95 9.40
CA PHE A 46 2.67 -10.07 8.25
C PHE A 46 3.40 -8.77 8.63
N ALA A 47 3.08 -8.17 9.78
CA ALA A 47 3.80 -7.01 10.28
C ALA A 47 5.29 -7.33 10.52
N ASP A 48 5.60 -8.51 11.04
CA ASP A 48 6.97 -9.00 11.18
C ASP A 48 7.67 -9.17 9.83
N MET A 49 6.94 -9.67 8.80
CA MET A 49 7.48 -9.72 7.42
C MET A 49 7.79 -8.32 6.89
N MET A 50 6.91 -7.35 7.11
CA MET A 50 7.11 -5.95 6.72
C MET A 50 8.34 -5.35 7.43
N ASN A 51 8.49 -5.59 8.74
CA ASN A 51 9.62 -5.08 9.53
C ASN A 51 10.95 -5.71 9.09
N ARG A 52 10.98 -7.02 8.81
CA ARG A 52 12.18 -7.66 8.23
C ARG A 52 12.55 -7.04 6.89
N LYS A 53 11.57 -6.80 6.01
CA LYS A 53 11.82 -6.15 4.73
C LYS A 53 12.30 -4.71 4.90
N ALA A 54 11.74 -3.94 5.82
CA ALA A 54 12.21 -2.59 6.14
C ALA A 54 13.68 -2.59 6.57
N ALA A 55 14.06 -3.49 7.46
CA ALA A 55 15.46 -3.65 7.90
C ALA A 55 16.40 -4.03 6.72
N GLU A 56 16.00 -4.97 5.85
CA GLU A 56 16.76 -5.33 4.65
C GLU A 56 16.99 -4.15 3.70
N LEU A 57 16.07 -3.18 3.68
CA LEU A 57 16.15 -1.96 2.87
C LEU A 57 16.91 -0.82 3.56
N GLY A 58 17.36 -1.00 4.80
CA GLY A 58 18.03 0.02 5.61
C GLY A 58 17.06 1.12 6.08
N CYS A 59 15.81 0.75 6.34
CA CYS A 59 14.79 1.64 6.89
C CYS A 59 14.80 1.56 8.43
N ASP A 60 15.83 2.14 9.05
CA ASP A 60 16.13 1.97 10.47
C ASP A 60 15.16 2.75 11.39
N ASP A 61 14.48 3.76 10.85
CA ASP A 61 13.50 4.58 11.57
C ASP A 61 12.04 4.20 11.23
N THR A 62 11.84 2.94 10.79
CA THR A 62 10.53 2.41 10.39
C THR A 62 10.13 1.24 11.28
N TYR A 63 8.88 1.27 11.77
CA TYR A 63 8.29 0.16 12.50
C TYR A 63 6.82 -0.02 12.12
N PHE A 64 6.49 -1.19 11.61
CA PHE A 64 5.14 -1.55 11.19
C PHE A 64 4.44 -2.42 12.22
N LEU A 65 3.18 -2.08 12.51
CA LEU A 65 2.25 -2.84 13.37
C LEU A 65 0.99 -3.25 12.62
N THR A 66 0.62 -2.48 11.58
CA THR A 66 -0.61 -2.69 10.81
C THR A 66 -0.32 -2.77 9.32
N PRO A 67 -1.02 -3.63 8.56
CA PRO A 67 -0.81 -3.74 7.11
C PRO A 67 -1.45 -2.60 6.32
N ASN A 68 -2.38 -1.86 6.92
CA ASN A 68 -3.14 -0.78 6.31
C ASN A 68 -2.61 0.63 6.64
N GLY A 69 -1.59 0.74 7.50
CA GLY A 69 -0.99 2.02 7.88
C GLY A 69 -1.80 2.84 8.88
N LEU A 70 -2.80 2.28 9.52
CA LEU A 70 -3.54 2.96 10.59
C LEU A 70 -2.69 3.09 11.85
N ASP A 71 -2.97 4.15 12.60
CA ASP A 71 -2.29 4.45 13.86
C ASP A 71 -2.38 3.26 14.83
N ALA A 72 -1.25 2.78 15.32
CA ALA A 72 -1.16 1.69 16.29
C ALA A 72 0.04 1.89 17.23
N GLU A 73 -0.06 1.28 18.40
CA GLU A 73 0.98 1.27 19.41
C GLU A 73 1.02 -0.11 20.07
N ASP A 74 2.19 -0.70 20.11
CA ASP A 74 2.46 -1.88 20.90
C ASP A 74 2.67 -1.47 22.36
N LYS A 75 1.72 -1.84 23.22
CA LYS A 75 1.70 -1.43 24.62
C LYS A 75 2.81 -2.09 25.46
N GLU A 76 3.36 -3.21 25.01
CA GLU A 76 4.42 -3.91 25.75
C GLU A 76 5.78 -3.28 25.48
N SER A 77 6.09 -3.00 24.21
CA SER A 77 7.36 -2.40 23.82
C SER A 77 7.36 -0.88 23.77
N GLY A 78 6.18 -0.26 23.78
CA GLY A 78 6.00 1.18 23.57
C GLY A 78 6.29 1.65 22.14
N LYS A 79 6.50 0.73 21.20
CA LYS A 79 6.75 1.08 19.81
C LYS A 79 5.47 1.51 19.12
N ILE A 80 5.56 2.52 18.28
CA ILE A 80 4.44 3.04 17.48
C ILE A 80 4.61 2.67 16.00
N HIS A 81 3.50 2.48 15.30
CA HIS A 81 3.49 2.35 13.85
C HIS A 81 3.97 3.66 13.23
N SER A 82 5.18 3.68 12.69
CA SER A 82 5.82 4.90 12.21
C SER A 82 6.85 4.63 11.12
N THR A 83 7.15 5.68 10.37
CA THR A 83 8.20 5.71 9.34
C THR A 83 8.72 7.13 9.16
N THR A 84 9.73 7.31 8.33
CA THR A 84 10.24 8.61 7.90
C THR A 84 10.04 8.82 6.40
N ALA A 85 10.12 10.07 5.94
CA ALA A 85 10.07 10.39 4.52
C ALA A 85 11.21 9.70 3.74
N ALA A 86 12.41 9.62 4.35
CA ALA A 86 13.56 8.95 3.75
C ALA A 86 13.33 7.45 3.58
N ASP A 87 12.74 6.78 4.59
CA ASP A 87 12.46 5.35 4.53
C ASP A 87 11.35 5.03 3.56
N LEU A 88 10.30 5.85 3.51
CA LEU A 88 9.26 5.72 2.47
C LEU A 88 9.84 5.83 1.06
N ALA A 89 10.78 6.76 0.84
CA ALA A 89 11.47 6.89 -0.45
C ALA A 89 12.31 5.64 -0.78
N ARG A 90 12.99 5.03 0.22
CA ARG A 90 13.73 3.76 0.05
C ARG A 90 12.78 2.61 -0.32
N ILE A 91 11.65 2.50 0.38
CA ILE A 91 10.63 1.48 0.11
C ILE A 91 10.06 1.65 -1.30
N LEU A 92 9.67 2.87 -1.68
CA LEU A 92 9.14 3.11 -3.03
C LEU A 92 10.20 2.83 -4.10
N ARG A 93 11.46 3.26 -3.89
CA ARG A 93 12.57 2.94 -4.80
C ARG A 93 12.73 1.43 -4.97
N TYR A 94 12.65 0.66 -3.88
CA TYR A 94 12.68 -0.80 -4.00
C TYR A 94 11.55 -1.28 -4.89
N CYS A 95 10.31 -0.87 -4.64
CA CYS A 95 9.13 -1.33 -5.37
C CYS A 95 9.20 -1.04 -6.88
N ILE A 96 9.72 0.12 -7.28
CA ILE A 96 9.68 0.57 -8.69
C ILE A 96 10.98 0.37 -9.47
N VAL A 97 12.10 0.04 -8.78
CA VAL A 97 13.41 -0.11 -9.44
C VAL A 97 14.04 -1.48 -9.21
N LEU A 98 14.01 -1.98 -7.96
CA LEU A 98 14.82 -3.12 -7.53
C LEU A 98 14.01 -4.42 -7.40
N SER A 99 12.71 -4.33 -7.12
CA SER A 99 11.85 -5.49 -6.93
C SER A 99 11.76 -6.34 -8.21
N PRO A 100 11.77 -7.67 -8.10
CA PRO A 100 11.45 -8.55 -9.24
C PRO A 100 10.01 -8.34 -9.75
N ALA A 101 9.08 -7.83 -8.91
CA ALA A 101 7.69 -7.53 -9.24
C ALA A 101 7.46 -6.03 -9.54
N LYS A 102 8.49 -5.29 -9.97
CA LYS A 102 8.40 -3.84 -10.22
C LYS A 102 7.41 -3.49 -11.34
N GLU A 103 7.31 -4.32 -12.37
CA GLU A 103 6.42 -4.05 -13.50
C GLU A 103 4.96 -4.20 -13.07
N GLU A 104 4.64 -5.22 -12.28
CA GLU A 104 3.31 -5.43 -11.70
C GLU A 104 2.95 -4.29 -10.73
N PHE A 105 3.89 -3.89 -9.88
CA PHE A 105 3.68 -2.77 -8.97
C PHE A 105 3.39 -1.47 -9.74
N LEU A 106 4.17 -1.17 -10.78
CA LEU A 106 3.97 0.00 -11.63
C LEU A 106 2.65 -0.08 -12.40
N ALA A 107 2.28 -1.24 -12.93
CA ALA A 107 1.00 -1.44 -13.62
C ALA A 107 -0.18 -1.13 -12.70
N ILE A 108 -0.15 -1.65 -11.46
CA ILE A 108 -1.20 -1.43 -10.47
C ILE A 108 -1.27 0.07 -10.08
N THR A 109 -0.14 0.67 -9.69
CA THR A 109 -0.14 2.04 -9.16
C THR A 109 -0.42 3.11 -10.20
N ARG A 110 -0.20 2.82 -11.50
CA ARG A 110 -0.48 3.71 -12.63
C ARG A 110 -1.91 3.58 -13.17
N ALA A 111 -2.59 2.48 -12.87
CA ALA A 111 -3.93 2.26 -13.39
C ALA A 111 -4.87 3.39 -12.97
N PRO A 112 -5.62 4.01 -13.90
CA PRO A 112 -6.59 5.05 -13.56
C PRO A 112 -7.79 4.48 -12.82
N SER A 113 -8.15 3.23 -13.13
CA SER A 113 -9.26 2.50 -12.51
C SER A 113 -9.07 1.00 -12.69
N HIS A 114 -9.75 0.20 -11.89
CA HIS A 114 -9.81 -1.25 -12.04
C HIS A 114 -11.19 -1.76 -11.63
N ALA A 115 -11.80 -2.62 -12.44
CA ALA A 115 -13.07 -3.27 -12.15
C ALA A 115 -12.87 -4.78 -12.02
N PHE A 116 -13.47 -5.37 -10.99
CA PHE A 116 -13.34 -6.79 -10.71
C PHE A 116 -14.59 -7.33 -10.02
N SER A 117 -14.65 -8.65 -9.89
CA SER A 117 -15.69 -9.35 -9.13
C SER A 117 -15.05 -10.35 -8.18
N ASP A 118 -15.77 -10.70 -7.13
CA ASP A 118 -15.41 -11.88 -6.34
C ASP A 118 -15.45 -13.15 -7.24
N LEU A 119 -14.79 -14.22 -6.82
CA LEU A 119 -14.69 -15.43 -7.67
C LEU A 119 -16.03 -16.14 -7.88
N SER A 120 -17.07 -15.81 -7.11
CA SER A 120 -18.43 -16.31 -7.35
C SER A 120 -19.19 -15.50 -8.42
N GLY A 121 -18.70 -14.31 -8.76
CA GLY A 121 -19.37 -13.39 -9.69
C GLY A 121 -20.60 -12.69 -9.10
N ILE A 122 -20.86 -12.84 -7.80
CA ILE A 122 -22.05 -12.25 -7.15
C ILE A 122 -21.84 -10.77 -6.85
N ARG A 123 -20.61 -10.39 -6.46
CA ARG A 123 -20.28 -9.00 -6.11
C ARG A 123 -19.28 -8.44 -7.11
N SER A 124 -19.59 -7.26 -7.63
CA SER A 124 -18.70 -6.52 -8.54
C SER A 124 -18.31 -5.19 -7.93
N PHE A 125 -17.08 -4.76 -8.21
CA PHE A 125 -16.46 -3.57 -7.66
C PHE A 125 -15.80 -2.76 -8.77
N SER A 126 -15.68 -1.47 -8.55
CA SER A 126 -14.92 -0.56 -9.41
C SER A 126 -14.12 0.37 -8.52
N CYS A 127 -12.81 0.38 -8.70
CA CYS A 127 -11.87 1.24 -7.98
C CYS A 127 -11.33 2.33 -8.90
N VAL A 128 -11.17 3.54 -8.36
CA VAL A 128 -10.59 4.69 -9.07
C VAL A 128 -9.33 5.14 -8.33
N ASN A 129 -8.30 5.48 -9.07
CA ASN A 129 -7.02 5.90 -8.47
C ASN A 129 -7.15 7.28 -7.83
N HIS A 130 -6.93 7.35 -6.52
CA HIS A 130 -6.98 8.59 -5.75
C HIS A 130 -5.70 9.45 -5.89
N ASN A 131 -4.66 8.95 -6.57
CA ASN A 131 -3.43 9.71 -6.81
C ASN A 131 -3.59 10.68 -7.97
N ALA A 132 -4.16 11.85 -7.71
CA ALA A 132 -4.36 12.90 -8.72
C ALA A 132 -3.05 13.38 -9.39
N LEU A 133 -1.88 13.20 -8.76
CA LEU A 133 -0.61 13.63 -9.33
C LEU A 133 -0.23 12.82 -10.57
N LEU A 134 -0.71 11.59 -10.71
CA LEU A 134 -0.49 10.80 -11.93
C LEU A 134 -1.08 11.43 -13.20
N THR A 135 -2.11 12.25 -13.06
CA THR A 135 -2.77 12.93 -14.18
C THR A 135 -2.44 14.42 -14.27
N SER A 136 -2.06 15.06 -13.15
CA SER A 136 -1.83 16.50 -13.07
C SER A 136 -0.35 16.90 -13.10
N MET A 137 0.57 15.95 -12.90
CA MET A 137 2.00 16.21 -12.89
C MET A 137 2.70 15.44 -14.02
N GLU A 138 3.29 16.17 -14.94
CA GLU A 138 4.07 15.59 -16.04
C GLU A 138 5.26 14.79 -15.49
N GLY A 139 5.41 13.55 -15.98
CA GLY A 139 6.46 12.63 -15.56
C GLY A 139 6.15 11.83 -14.29
N ALA A 140 4.99 12.01 -13.65
CA ALA A 140 4.61 11.18 -12.52
C ALA A 140 4.50 9.70 -12.91
N VAL A 141 5.24 8.82 -12.23
CA VAL A 141 5.32 7.39 -12.60
C VAL A 141 4.70 6.45 -11.59
N SER A 142 4.59 6.84 -10.34
CA SER A 142 3.98 6.02 -9.27
C SER A 142 3.77 6.86 -8.03
N GLY A 143 2.98 6.37 -7.08
CA GLY A 143 2.84 6.97 -5.77
C GLY A 143 1.67 6.42 -4.97
N LYS A 144 1.65 6.78 -3.69
CA LYS A 144 0.57 6.43 -2.77
C LYS A 144 0.26 7.61 -1.85
N THR A 145 -1.01 7.92 -1.75
CA THR A 145 -1.57 8.88 -0.79
C THR A 145 -1.92 8.19 0.52
N GLY A 146 -1.94 8.92 1.62
CA GLY A 146 -2.38 8.41 2.91
C GLY A 146 -2.88 9.52 3.83
N PHE A 147 -3.66 9.14 4.83
CA PHE A 147 -4.09 10.03 5.90
C PHE A 147 -4.37 9.23 7.16
N THR A 148 -3.81 9.66 8.29
CA THR A 148 -4.20 9.21 9.62
C THR A 148 -4.39 10.41 10.56
N GLY A 149 -5.03 10.18 11.71
CA GLY A 149 -5.23 11.24 12.70
C GLY A 149 -3.92 11.76 13.30
N LYS A 150 -2.92 10.90 13.47
CA LYS A 150 -1.61 11.27 14.02
C LYS A 150 -0.66 11.81 12.95
N ALA A 151 -0.58 11.18 11.78
CA ALA A 151 0.36 11.55 10.74
C ALA A 151 -0.10 12.73 9.87
N GLY A 152 -1.41 12.99 9.77
CA GLY A 152 -1.97 13.95 8.83
C GLY A 152 -1.92 13.42 7.38
N TYR A 153 -1.82 14.33 6.41
CA TYR A 153 -1.69 13.97 5.00
C TYR A 153 -0.27 13.50 4.67
N CYS A 154 -0.18 12.32 4.12
CA CYS A 154 1.06 11.68 3.71
C CYS A 154 1.04 11.37 2.21
N TYR A 155 2.21 11.48 1.60
CA TYR A 155 2.42 11.11 0.20
C TYR A 155 3.84 10.60 -0.01
N VAL A 156 3.96 9.54 -0.78
CA VAL A 156 5.22 9.13 -1.40
C VAL A 156 4.97 8.93 -2.89
N GLY A 157 5.86 9.45 -3.73
CA GLY A 157 5.69 9.38 -5.17
C GLY A 157 7.00 9.41 -5.93
N ALA A 158 6.95 9.02 -7.20
CA ALA A 158 8.09 9.03 -8.09
C ALA A 158 7.77 9.83 -9.36
N LEU A 159 8.74 10.60 -9.80
CA LEU A 159 8.71 11.46 -10.98
C LEU A 159 9.92 11.17 -11.87
N GLU A 160 9.70 10.96 -13.15
CA GLU A 160 10.77 10.90 -14.15
C GLU A 160 10.83 12.20 -14.93
N ARG A 161 12.00 12.84 -14.95
CA ARG A 161 12.24 14.08 -15.68
C ARG A 161 13.69 14.14 -16.17
N ASP A 162 13.89 14.49 -17.44
CA ASP A 162 15.22 14.60 -18.09
C ASP A 162 16.07 13.33 -17.90
N GLY A 163 15.43 12.14 -18.00
CA GLY A 163 16.08 10.84 -17.81
C GLY A 163 16.51 10.54 -16.37
N LYS A 164 16.03 11.32 -15.40
CA LYS A 164 16.31 11.12 -13.97
C LYS A 164 15.02 10.76 -13.24
N LEU A 165 15.13 9.79 -12.33
CA LEU A 165 14.06 9.40 -11.42
C LEU A 165 14.23 10.11 -10.09
N PHE A 166 13.20 10.80 -9.66
CA PHE A 166 13.08 11.45 -8.35
C PHE A 166 12.03 10.72 -7.52
N ILE A 167 12.29 10.57 -6.24
CA ILE A 167 11.36 9.98 -5.28
C ILE A 167 11.25 10.90 -4.07
#